data_1449baa42e40f71e3a0d59daa71abcc6
#
_entry.id   1449baa42e40f71e3a0d59daa71abcc6
#
_cell.length_a   1.000
_cell.length_b   1.000
_cell.length_c   1.000
_cell.angle_alpha   90.00
_cell.angle_beta   90.00
_cell.angle_gamma   90.00
#
_symmetry.space_group_name_H-M   'P 1'
#
loop_
_entity.id
_entity.type
_entity.pdbx_description
1 polymer ?
#
loop_
_entity_poly.entity_id
_entity_poly.type
_entity_poly.pdbx_seq_one_letter_code
_entity_poly.pdbx_strand_id
1 'polypeptide(L)'
;MPRAFVPRMHVGKLPMKFYFRATDIFVTMPEVDIAGKLVLVWKRGPRRTTTEPFVVKETLSSVDGSLSRTASTSQDLALICTMFKNAKSGAFEPKSASFSLREETPEGQERKLGTASVDLSSYATPDKSSDPVELSFMEGRIRLKLTLTSHWLKQMAAVDDDEASVSSVGSFASSVGGGAVHSDDDGLSDAETPPPNTKPTTFTPARGG
;
A
#
# COMPACT_ATOMS: atom_id res chain seq x y z
N MET A 1 -23.60 21.28 -19.94
CA MET A 1 -22.66 21.19 -21.07
C MET A 1 -21.49 20.30 -20.65
N PRO A 2 -21.25 19.13 -21.29
CA PRO A 2 -20.10 18.31 -20.98
C PRO A 2 -18.82 19.02 -21.42
N ARG A 3 -17.85 19.17 -20.51
CA ARG A 3 -16.53 19.70 -20.86
C ARG A 3 -15.84 18.70 -21.77
N ALA A 4 -15.52 19.12 -23.00
CA ALA A 4 -14.73 18.34 -23.93
C ALA A 4 -13.36 18.03 -23.28
N PHE A 5 -13.02 16.75 -23.21
CA PHE A 5 -11.70 16.29 -22.79
C PHE A 5 -10.71 16.63 -23.90
N VAL A 6 -9.89 17.65 -23.68
CA VAL A 6 -8.81 17.99 -24.59
C VAL A 6 -7.60 17.13 -24.20
N PRO A 7 -7.14 16.20 -25.06
CA PRO A 7 -5.92 15.43 -24.78
C PRO A 7 -4.74 16.38 -24.64
N ARG A 8 -4.04 16.36 -23.51
CA ARG A 8 -2.80 17.11 -23.35
C ARG A 8 -1.72 16.50 -24.24
N MET A 9 -1.34 17.18 -25.30
CA MET A 9 -0.22 16.76 -26.13
C MET A 9 1.09 16.87 -25.35
N HIS A 10 1.75 15.72 -25.15
CA HIS A 10 3.08 15.62 -24.52
C HIS A 10 4.22 15.74 -25.54
N VAL A 11 4.12 16.68 -26.47
CA VAL A 11 5.10 16.91 -27.53
C VAL A 11 6.47 17.24 -26.93
N GLY A 12 7.52 16.52 -27.34
CA GLY A 12 8.90 16.72 -26.86
C GLY A 12 9.18 16.19 -25.45
N LYS A 13 8.33 15.30 -24.93
CA LYS A 13 8.48 14.67 -23.62
C LYS A 13 8.66 13.18 -23.77
N LEU A 14 9.55 12.62 -22.95
CA LEU A 14 9.82 11.18 -22.90
C LEU A 14 8.97 10.54 -21.80
N PRO A 15 8.06 9.61 -22.13
CA PRO A 15 7.30 8.86 -21.14
C PRO A 15 8.22 7.82 -20.49
N MET A 16 8.25 7.79 -19.15
CA MET A 16 9.02 6.84 -18.37
C MET A 16 8.11 6.23 -17.31
N LYS A 17 7.99 4.90 -17.26
CA LYS A 17 7.20 4.20 -16.24
C LYS A 17 8.04 4.04 -14.97
N PHE A 18 7.46 4.44 -13.84
CA PHE A 18 8.05 4.31 -12.52
C PHE A 18 7.17 3.45 -11.62
N TYR A 19 7.82 2.60 -10.85
CA TYR A 19 7.24 1.94 -9.69
C TYR A 19 7.61 2.76 -8.46
N PHE A 20 6.61 3.22 -7.73
CA PHE A 20 6.76 3.91 -6.45
C PHE A 20 6.25 3.00 -5.34
N ARG A 21 6.99 2.92 -4.23
CA ARG A 21 6.65 2.12 -3.06
C ARG A 21 6.81 2.97 -1.81
N ALA A 22 5.79 3.00 -0.97
CA ALA A 22 5.80 3.62 0.36
C ALA A 22 5.92 2.53 1.41
N THR A 23 6.98 2.59 2.21
CA THR A 23 7.32 1.65 3.30
C THR A 23 7.49 2.39 4.61
N ASP A 24 7.74 1.67 5.70
CA ASP A 24 8.04 2.23 7.02
C ASP A 24 6.98 3.22 7.50
N ILE A 25 5.72 2.87 7.27
CA ILE A 25 4.56 3.73 7.54
C ILE A 25 4.40 3.89 9.05
N PHE A 26 4.58 5.12 9.53
CA PHE A 26 4.50 5.46 10.94
C PHE A 26 3.69 6.76 11.13
N VAL A 27 2.69 6.72 12.01
CA VAL A 27 1.79 7.85 12.30
C VAL A 27 1.94 8.27 13.75
N THR A 28 2.06 9.56 14.00
CA THR A 28 2.04 10.16 15.34
C THR A 28 0.86 11.12 15.46
N MET A 29 0.14 11.05 16.58
CA MET A 29 -1.07 11.82 16.84
C MET A 29 -1.26 12.12 18.33
N PRO A 30 -0.44 13.02 18.91
CA PRO A 30 -0.41 13.22 20.37
C PRO A 30 -1.73 13.75 20.93
N GLU A 31 -2.46 14.54 20.17
CA GLU A 31 -3.63 15.28 20.65
C GLU A 31 -4.96 14.82 20.04
N VAL A 32 -4.95 13.73 19.24
CA VAL A 32 -6.14 13.28 18.53
C VAL A 32 -6.64 11.99 19.14
N ASP A 33 -7.90 11.99 19.52
CA ASP A 33 -8.58 10.79 20.01
C ASP A 33 -9.07 9.94 18.84
N ILE A 34 -8.55 8.71 18.76
CA ILE A 34 -8.84 7.71 17.76
C ILE A 34 -9.33 6.46 18.48
N ALA A 35 -10.61 6.16 18.35
CA ALA A 35 -11.23 4.98 18.96
C ALA A 35 -11.08 3.71 18.10
N GLY A 36 -10.85 3.89 16.81
CA GLY A 36 -10.78 2.83 15.82
C GLY A 36 -9.38 2.47 15.35
N LYS A 37 -9.34 1.83 14.19
CA LYS A 37 -8.10 1.50 13.48
C LYS A 37 -7.83 2.53 12.40
N LEU A 38 -6.57 2.72 12.04
CA LEU A 38 -6.20 3.60 10.94
C LEU A 38 -6.11 2.82 9.62
N VAL A 39 -6.49 3.49 8.55
CA VAL A 39 -6.35 3.03 7.16
C VAL A 39 -5.67 4.13 6.37
N LEU A 40 -4.58 3.81 5.70
CA LEU A 40 -3.89 4.74 4.81
C LEU A 40 -4.25 4.41 3.35
N VAL A 41 -4.73 5.42 2.63
CA VAL A 41 -5.08 5.32 1.23
C VAL A 41 -4.13 6.17 0.42
N TRP A 42 -3.42 5.57 -0.52
CA TRP A 42 -2.61 6.28 -1.50
C TRP A 42 -3.31 6.29 -2.85
N LYS A 43 -3.54 7.47 -3.41
CA LYS A 43 -4.29 7.65 -4.64
C LYS A 43 -3.54 8.54 -5.64
N ARG A 44 -3.59 8.12 -6.91
CA ARG A 44 -3.12 8.94 -8.03
C ARG A 44 -4.02 8.73 -9.24
N GLY A 45 -4.79 9.78 -9.60
CA GLY A 45 -5.85 9.67 -10.62
C GLY A 45 -6.84 8.55 -10.26
N PRO A 46 -7.15 7.63 -11.16
CA PRO A 46 -8.02 6.49 -10.88
C PRO A 46 -7.35 5.39 -10.06
N ARG A 47 -6.03 5.34 -10.02
CA ARG A 47 -5.27 4.30 -9.30
C ARG A 47 -5.28 4.57 -7.80
N ARG A 48 -5.55 3.51 -7.03
CA ARG A 48 -5.64 3.54 -5.58
C ARG A 48 -5.01 2.29 -5.00
N THR A 49 -4.29 2.44 -3.90
CA THR A 49 -3.83 1.36 -3.03
C THR A 49 -4.15 1.72 -1.58
N THR A 50 -4.38 0.74 -0.73
CA THR A 50 -4.89 0.94 0.62
C THR A 50 -4.22 -0.06 1.55
N THR A 51 -3.85 0.35 2.76
CA THR A 51 -3.41 -0.58 3.80
C THR A 51 -4.61 -1.35 4.36
N GLU A 52 -4.34 -2.48 4.97
CA GLU A 52 -5.25 -3.05 5.96
C GLU A 52 -5.37 -2.11 7.17
N PRO A 53 -6.46 -2.22 7.94
CA PRO A 53 -6.62 -1.43 9.15
C PRO A 53 -5.55 -1.78 10.19
N PHE A 54 -4.84 -0.77 10.71
CA PHE A 54 -3.78 -0.95 11.71
C PHE A 54 -4.08 -0.19 13.01
N VAL A 55 -3.62 -0.75 14.12
CA VAL A 55 -4.03 -0.34 15.48
C VAL A 55 -3.22 0.85 15.97
N VAL A 56 -3.89 1.79 16.64
CA VAL A 56 -3.28 2.87 17.40
C VAL A 56 -2.82 2.34 18.75
N LYS A 57 -1.57 2.65 19.12
CA LYS A 57 -0.99 2.31 20.42
C LYS A 57 -0.83 3.58 21.23
N GLU A 58 -1.24 3.53 22.49
CA GLU A 58 -1.01 4.59 23.46
C GLU A 58 0.23 4.27 24.28
N THR A 59 1.08 5.28 24.46
CA THR A 59 2.30 5.17 25.26
C THR A 59 2.38 6.40 26.13
N LEU A 60 2.50 6.18 27.44
CA LEU A 60 2.81 7.25 28.40
C LEU A 60 4.31 7.51 28.37
N SER A 61 4.68 8.75 28.16
CA SER A 61 6.06 9.18 28.31
C SER A 61 6.46 9.08 29.79
N SER A 62 7.57 8.39 30.07
CA SER A 62 8.09 8.24 31.40
C SER A 62 8.75 9.52 31.95
N VAL A 63 8.98 10.52 31.08
CA VAL A 63 9.71 11.75 31.42
C VAL A 63 8.78 12.86 31.88
N ASP A 64 7.65 13.03 31.14
CA ASP A 64 6.73 14.15 31.37
C ASP A 64 5.27 13.72 31.57
N GLY A 65 5.01 12.41 31.59
CA GLY A 65 3.66 11.87 31.76
C GLY A 65 2.74 12.16 30.58
N SER A 66 3.26 12.70 29.48
CA SER A 66 2.44 12.99 28.30
C SER A 66 1.96 11.71 27.61
N LEU A 67 0.72 11.70 27.14
CA LEU A 67 0.18 10.61 26.37
C LEU A 67 0.59 10.77 24.90
N SER A 68 1.33 9.83 24.39
CA SER A 68 1.67 9.75 22.96
C SER A 68 0.89 8.64 22.29
N ARG A 69 0.22 8.97 21.18
CA ARG A 69 -0.49 7.99 20.35
C ARG A 69 0.26 7.79 19.06
N THR A 70 0.56 6.54 18.76
CA THR A 70 1.29 6.16 17.56
C THR A 70 0.63 4.97 16.88
N ALA A 71 0.83 4.85 15.57
CA ALA A 71 0.41 3.69 14.81
C ALA A 71 1.42 3.38 13.72
N SER A 72 1.63 2.11 13.44
CA SER A 72 2.53 1.67 12.38
C SER A 72 2.00 0.43 11.69
N THR A 73 2.37 0.25 10.44
CA THR A 73 2.10 -0.97 9.68
C THR A 73 3.35 -1.37 8.91
N SER A 74 3.58 -2.67 8.78
CA SER A 74 4.60 -3.25 7.91
C SER A 74 4.12 -3.45 6.47
N GLN A 75 2.84 -3.15 6.21
CA GLN A 75 2.30 -3.28 4.87
C GLN A 75 2.75 -2.11 4.00
N ASP A 76 3.24 -2.44 2.82
CA ASP A 76 3.67 -1.47 1.84
C ASP A 76 2.53 -1.05 0.93
N LEU A 77 2.58 0.18 0.48
CA LEU A 77 1.73 0.68 -0.59
C LEU A 77 2.55 0.86 -1.87
N ALA A 78 2.00 0.51 -3.02
CA ALA A 78 2.70 0.65 -4.28
C ALA A 78 1.81 1.19 -5.39
N LEU A 79 2.39 2.01 -6.27
CA LEU A 79 1.75 2.54 -7.47
C LEU A 79 2.73 2.52 -8.64
N ILE A 80 2.21 2.18 -9.82
CA ILE A 80 2.94 2.39 -11.08
C ILE A 80 2.35 3.61 -11.76
N CYS A 81 3.18 4.55 -12.20
CA CYS A 81 2.72 5.67 -13.00
C CYS A 81 3.74 6.05 -14.07
N THR A 82 3.23 6.61 -15.18
CA THR A 82 4.06 7.18 -16.23
C THR A 82 4.43 8.61 -15.83
N MET A 83 5.71 8.91 -15.77
CA MET A 83 6.28 10.23 -15.60
C MET A 83 6.71 10.76 -16.96
N PHE A 84 6.55 12.06 -17.20
CA PHE A 84 6.98 12.69 -18.45
C PHE A 84 8.23 13.53 -18.20
N LYS A 85 9.33 13.13 -18.82
CA LYS A 85 10.61 13.83 -18.72
C LYS A 85 10.73 14.81 -19.89
N ASN A 86 11.01 16.08 -19.61
CA ASN A 86 11.31 17.05 -20.65
C ASN A 86 12.67 16.72 -21.29
N ALA A 87 12.68 16.50 -22.60
CA ALA A 87 13.90 16.11 -23.33
C ALA A 87 15.00 17.18 -23.30
N LYS A 88 14.61 18.48 -23.16
CA LYS A 88 15.57 19.60 -23.16
C LYS A 88 16.15 19.87 -21.76
N SER A 89 15.28 19.96 -20.74
CA SER A 89 15.70 20.27 -19.36
C SER A 89 16.09 19.05 -18.55
N GLY A 90 15.69 17.86 -18.97
CA GLY A 90 15.89 16.62 -18.21
C GLY A 90 14.98 16.50 -16.96
N ALA A 91 14.17 17.50 -16.66
CA ALA A 91 13.28 17.51 -15.51
C ALA A 91 11.98 16.75 -15.78
N PHE A 92 11.44 16.11 -14.73
CA PHE A 92 10.11 15.50 -14.80
C PHE A 92 9.02 16.54 -14.60
N GLU A 93 7.89 16.34 -15.27
CA GLU A 93 6.70 17.15 -15.01
C GLU A 93 6.14 16.87 -13.62
N PRO A 94 5.62 17.93 -12.92
CA PRO A 94 4.96 17.76 -11.63
C PRO A 94 3.82 16.72 -11.72
N LYS A 95 3.82 15.79 -10.79
CA LYS A 95 2.86 14.69 -10.77
C LYS A 95 2.35 14.41 -9.36
N SER A 96 1.24 15.06 -9.04
CA SER A 96 0.65 14.96 -7.71
C SER A 96 0.01 13.59 -7.47
N ALA A 97 0.28 13.04 -6.28
CA ALA A 97 -0.43 11.94 -5.67
C ALA A 97 -0.92 12.38 -4.29
N SER A 98 -1.91 11.71 -3.73
CA SER A 98 -2.46 12.05 -2.42
C SER A 98 -2.46 10.85 -1.48
N PHE A 99 -2.10 11.12 -0.23
CA PHE A 99 -2.29 10.22 0.89
C PHE A 99 -3.51 10.69 1.69
N SER A 100 -4.45 9.81 1.95
CA SER A 100 -5.61 10.08 2.81
C SER A 100 -5.57 9.14 4.00
N LEU A 101 -5.52 9.71 5.19
CA LEU A 101 -5.63 8.96 6.43
C LEU A 101 -7.10 8.88 6.84
N ARG A 102 -7.54 7.69 7.20
CA ARG A 102 -8.90 7.40 7.63
C ARG A 102 -8.88 6.61 8.93
N GLU A 103 -9.93 6.74 9.70
CA GLU A 103 -10.24 5.90 10.83
C GLU A 103 -11.38 4.96 10.45
N GLU A 104 -11.22 3.68 10.71
CA GLU A 104 -12.29 2.70 10.72
C GLU A 104 -12.79 2.58 12.15
N THR A 105 -14.01 3.08 12.41
CA THR A 105 -14.60 3.04 13.75
C THR A 105 -14.98 1.62 14.15
N PRO A 106 -15.21 1.33 15.45
CA PRO A 106 -15.65 0.02 15.91
C PRO A 106 -16.95 -0.45 15.24
N GLU A 107 -17.81 0.48 14.80
CA GLU A 107 -19.05 0.21 14.07
C GLU A 107 -18.83 -0.09 12.58
N GLY A 108 -17.58 -0.11 12.11
CA GLY A 108 -17.22 -0.37 10.72
C GLY A 108 -17.41 0.82 9.77
N GLN A 109 -17.59 2.03 10.31
CA GLN A 109 -17.68 3.24 9.49
C GLN A 109 -16.29 3.84 9.24
N GLU A 110 -16.06 4.35 8.03
CA GLU A 110 -14.84 5.08 7.71
C GLU A 110 -15.02 6.59 7.95
N ARG A 111 -14.19 7.16 8.82
CA ARG A 111 -14.07 8.60 9.03
C ARG A 111 -12.76 9.11 8.43
N LYS A 112 -12.83 10.07 7.53
CA LYS A 112 -11.63 10.70 6.94
C LYS A 112 -11.02 11.67 7.94
N LEU A 113 -9.74 11.46 8.31
CA LEU A 113 -8.98 12.34 9.19
C LEU A 113 -8.26 13.45 8.41
N GLY A 114 -7.88 13.19 7.16
CA GLY A 114 -7.26 14.21 6.33
C GLY A 114 -6.71 13.67 5.01
N THR A 115 -6.21 14.61 4.20
CA THR A 115 -5.51 14.30 2.95
C THR A 115 -4.31 15.21 2.80
N ALA A 116 -3.16 14.65 2.45
CA ALA A 116 -1.95 15.38 2.09
C ALA A 116 -1.49 14.97 0.69
N SER A 117 -0.88 15.90 -0.04
CA SER A 117 -0.40 15.67 -1.40
C SER A 117 1.12 15.62 -1.44
N VAL A 118 1.65 14.78 -2.32
CA VAL A 118 3.07 14.66 -2.61
C VAL A 118 3.28 14.78 -4.12
N ASP A 119 4.32 15.49 -4.53
CA ASP A 119 4.73 15.54 -5.93
C ASP A 119 5.73 14.42 -6.21
N LEU A 120 5.31 13.40 -6.96
CA LEU A 120 6.13 12.25 -7.31
C LEU A 120 7.30 12.62 -8.22
N SER A 121 7.27 13.77 -8.91
CA SER A 121 8.37 14.21 -9.77
C SER A 121 9.66 14.48 -9.01
N SER A 122 9.54 14.90 -7.75
CA SER A 122 10.69 15.13 -6.85
C SER A 122 11.43 13.84 -6.45
N TYR A 123 10.79 12.70 -6.60
CA TYR A 123 11.32 11.36 -6.24
C TYR A 123 11.63 10.50 -7.45
N ALA A 124 11.26 10.95 -8.66
CA ALA A 124 11.49 10.20 -9.89
C ALA A 124 12.93 10.39 -10.37
N THR A 125 13.79 9.42 -10.13
CA THR A 125 15.18 9.40 -10.61
C THR A 125 15.41 8.19 -11.51
N PRO A 126 16.33 8.25 -12.51
CA PRO A 126 16.68 7.10 -13.33
C PRO A 126 17.20 5.92 -12.52
N ASP A 127 17.87 6.21 -11.43
CA ASP A 127 18.36 5.22 -10.47
C ASP A 127 17.32 5.00 -9.36
N LYS A 128 17.44 3.88 -8.67
CA LYS A 128 16.58 3.62 -7.51
C LYS A 128 16.86 4.66 -6.43
N SER A 129 15.81 5.39 -6.01
CA SER A 129 15.90 6.28 -4.85
C SER A 129 15.06 5.77 -3.69
N SER A 130 15.42 6.23 -2.50
CA SER A 130 14.71 5.92 -1.25
C SER A 130 14.82 7.14 -0.34
N ASP A 131 13.73 7.85 -0.19
CA ASP A 131 13.69 9.15 0.46
C ASP A 131 12.66 9.17 1.60
N PRO A 132 12.98 9.75 2.76
CA PRO A 132 12.01 9.96 3.82
C PRO A 132 11.00 11.03 3.42
N VAL A 133 9.73 10.78 3.71
CA VAL A 133 8.63 11.70 3.46
C VAL A 133 7.87 11.91 4.75
N GLU A 134 7.61 13.17 5.10
CA GLU A 134 6.76 13.54 6.22
C GLU A 134 5.55 14.34 5.72
N LEU A 135 4.35 13.88 6.06
CA LEU A 135 3.09 14.50 5.70
C LEU A 135 2.30 14.87 6.95
N SER A 136 1.62 16.01 6.90
CA SER A 136 0.80 16.49 8.01
C SER A 136 -0.68 16.49 7.64
N PHE A 137 -1.52 16.13 8.62
CA PHE A 137 -2.98 16.16 8.54
C PHE A 137 -3.54 16.94 9.74
N MET A 138 -4.79 17.40 9.64
CA MET A 138 -5.50 18.11 10.70
C MET A 138 -4.65 19.26 11.28
N GLU A 139 -4.13 20.13 10.39
CA GLU A 139 -3.31 21.29 10.78
C GLU A 139 -2.05 20.94 11.59
N GLY A 140 -1.45 19.78 11.27
CA GLY A 140 -0.22 19.32 11.92
C GLY A 140 -0.41 18.47 13.17
N ARG A 141 -1.64 18.26 13.64
CA ARG A 141 -1.94 17.40 14.80
C ARG A 141 -1.69 15.93 14.55
N ILE A 142 -1.71 15.51 13.29
CA ILE A 142 -1.32 14.15 12.89
C ILE A 142 -0.16 14.25 11.91
N ARG A 143 0.89 13.49 12.15
CA ARG A 143 2.06 13.41 11.24
C ARG A 143 2.23 11.97 10.78
N LEU A 144 2.40 11.81 9.48
CA LEU A 144 2.72 10.55 8.83
C LEU A 144 4.15 10.61 8.34
N LYS A 145 4.97 9.67 8.76
CA LYS A 145 6.32 9.43 8.24
C LYS A 145 6.30 8.14 7.45
N LEU A 146 6.96 8.14 6.31
CA LEU A 146 7.15 6.96 5.48
C LEU A 146 8.44 7.10 4.66
N THR A 147 8.90 6.01 4.11
CA THR A 147 9.98 5.97 3.12
C THR A 147 9.38 5.78 1.74
N LEU A 148 9.62 6.73 0.83
CA LEU A 148 9.17 6.64 -0.55
C LEU A 148 10.33 6.18 -1.43
N THR A 149 10.21 4.98 -1.99
CA THR A 149 11.18 4.43 -2.93
C THR A 149 10.66 4.57 -4.34
N SER A 150 11.50 4.99 -5.28
CA SER A 150 11.19 4.99 -6.70
C SER A 150 12.11 4.06 -7.48
N HIS A 151 11.57 3.49 -8.55
CA HIS A 151 12.33 2.63 -9.46
C HIS A 151 11.82 2.82 -10.89
N TRP A 152 12.75 3.15 -11.81
CA TRP A 152 12.42 3.24 -13.23
C TRP A 152 12.32 1.84 -13.85
N LEU A 153 11.16 1.55 -14.43
CA LEU A 153 10.92 0.30 -15.14
C LEU A 153 11.43 0.45 -16.58
N LYS A 154 12.70 0.10 -16.81
CA LYS A 154 13.44 0.33 -18.06
C LYS A 154 12.86 -0.34 -19.31
N GLN A 155 11.94 -1.28 -19.19
CA GLN A 155 11.38 -2.02 -20.31
C GLN A 155 9.89 -2.28 -20.16
N MET A 156 9.11 -1.39 -20.74
CA MET A 156 7.90 -1.80 -21.44
C MET A 156 7.83 -0.91 -22.66
N ALA A 157 8.01 -1.50 -23.85
CA ALA A 157 7.69 -0.87 -25.12
C ALA A 157 6.32 -0.21 -25.01
N ALA A 158 6.16 0.95 -25.65
CA ALA A 158 4.87 1.63 -25.71
C ALA A 158 3.81 0.65 -26.20
N VAL A 159 3.06 0.10 -25.27
CA VAL A 159 1.75 -0.49 -25.53
C VAL A 159 0.79 0.63 -25.20
N ASP A 160 0.01 1.02 -26.19
CA ASP A 160 -1.01 2.05 -26.07
C ASP A 160 -1.84 1.82 -24.82
N ASP A 161 -1.83 2.81 -23.92
CA ASP A 161 -2.52 2.78 -22.62
C ASP A 161 -4.00 3.17 -22.76
N ASP A 162 -4.68 2.63 -23.76
CA ASP A 162 -6.13 2.58 -23.83
C ASP A 162 -6.58 1.16 -23.46
N GLU A 163 -7.26 1.07 -22.31
CA GLU A 163 -7.89 -0.13 -21.76
C GLU A 163 -6.96 -1.22 -21.17
N ALA A 164 -6.63 -1.10 -19.90
CA ALA A 164 -6.45 -2.30 -19.09
C ALA A 164 -6.81 -2.05 -17.63
N SER A 165 -8.01 -2.42 -17.29
CA SER A 165 -8.37 -2.89 -15.95
C SER A 165 -7.41 -4.03 -15.60
N VAL A 166 -6.45 -3.80 -14.75
CA VAL A 166 -5.64 -4.89 -14.20
C VAL A 166 -6.04 -5.12 -12.75
N SER A 167 -6.92 -6.07 -12.62
CA SER A 167 -7.15 -6.83 -11.41
C SER A 167 -5.86 -7.50 -10.97
N SER A 168 -5.60 -7.44 -9.67
CA SER A 168 -4.87 -8.43 -8.89
C SER A 168 -3.42 -8.70 -9.28
N VAL A 169 -2.49 -8.09 -8.57
CA VAL A 169 -1.09 -8.56 -8.54
C VAL A 169 -1.04 -9.81 -7.65
N GLY A 170 -1.23 -10.95 -8.29
CA GLY A 170 -0.93 -12.25 -7.70
C GLY A 170 0.58 -12.41 -7.49
N SER A 171 0.91 -13.04 -6.42
CA SER A 171 2.18 -13.51 -5.92
C SER A 171 3.22 -13.84 -7.00
N PHE A 172 4.38 -13.19 -6.96
CA PHE A 172 5.57 -13.68 -7.66
C PHE A 172 6.15 -14.87 -6.89
N ALA A 173 5.75 -16.08 -7.28
CA ALA A 173 6.50 -17.28 -6.93
C ALA A 173 7.67 -17.42 -7.91
N SER A 174 8.89 -17.36 -7.40
CA SER A 174 10.10 -17.74 -8.11
C SER A 174 10.03 -19.21 -8.49
N SER A 175 10.00 -19.53 -9.77
CA SER A 175 10.35 -20.85 -10.26
C SER A 175 11.69 -20.76 -10.98
N VAL A 176 12.73 -21.22 -10.30
CA VAL A 176 14.00 -21.60 -10.92
C VAL A 176 13.81 -22.96 -11.56
N GLY A 177 14.11 -23.02 -12.85
CA GLY A 177 14.04 -24.21 -13.65
C GLY A 177 15.14 -25.22 -13.35
N GLY A 178 14.96 -26.41 -13.83
CA GLY A 178 16.06 -27.35 -14.00
C GLY A 178 15.62 -28.80 -14.01
N GLY A 179 15.74 -29.44 -15.17
CA GLY A 179 16.18 -30.82 -15.29
C GLY A 179 15.12 -31.88 -15.44
N ALA A 180 14.96 -32.30 -16.69
CA ALA A 180 14.39 -33.57 -17.06
C ALA A 180 15.26 -34.73 -16.58
N VAL A 181 14.65 -35.78 -16.03
CA VAL A 181 15.07 -37.16 -16.17
C VAL A 181 13.85 -38.10 -16.03
N HIS A 182 13.73 -38.89 -17.05
CA HIS A 182 12.90 -40.09 -17.18
C HIS A 182 13.18 -41.10 -16.05
N SER A 183 12.19 -41.74 -15.51
CA SER A 183 12.19 -43.19 -15.23
C SER A 183 10.81 -43.64 -14.79
N ASP A 184 10.31 -44.62 -15.54
CA ASP A 184 9.19 -45.49 -15.23
C ASP A 184 9.48 -46.24 -13.93
N ASP A 185 8.51 -46.45 -13.07
CA ASP A 185 8.27 -47.74 -12.42
C ASP A 185 6.88 -47.82 -11.76
N ASP A 186 6.26 -48.97 -11.95
CA ASP A 186 4.97 -49.38 -11.45
C ASP A 186 4.98 -49.63 -9.94
N GLY A 187 3.85 -49.45 -9.28
CA GLY A 187 3.71 -49.92 -7.88
C GLY A 187 2.34 -49.64 -7.26
N LEU A 188 1.50 -50.64 -7.35
CA LEU A 188 0.21 -50.83 -6.68
C LEU A 188 0.27 -50.67 -5.14
N SER A 189 -0.88 -50.35 -4.59
CA SER A 189 -1.46 -50.81 -3.30
C SER A 189 -1.65 -49.80 -2.21
N ASP A 190 -2.84 -49.68 -1.90
CA ASP A 190 -3.64 -49.96 -0.70
C ASP A 190 -4.10 -48.78 0.16
N ALA A 191 -5.38 -48.88 0.35
CA ALA A 191 -6.28 -48.17 1.21
C ALA A 191 -5.80 -48.07 2.67
N GLU A 192 -6.05 -46.92 3.32
CA GLU A 192 -6.48 -46.95 4.72
C GLU A 192 -7.23 -45.65 5.14
N THR A 193 -8.35 -45.90 5.61
CA THR A 193 -9.39 -45.39 6.50
C THR A 193 -9.10 -44.08 7.28
N PRO A 194 -10.07 -43.16 7.36
CA PRO A 194 -10.00 -41.98 8.22
C PRO A 194 -10.38 -42.32 9.68
N PRO A 195 -9.75 -41.65 10.68
CA PRO A 195 -10.11 -41.81 12.09
C PRO A 195 -11.35 -40.97 12.49
N PRO A 196 -11.98 -41.37 13.61
CA PRO A 196 -13.35 -40.99 13.93
C PRO A 196 -13.49 -39.64 14.62
N ASN A 197 -14.60 -39.07 14.32
CA ASN A 197 -15.33 -37.94 14.89
C ASN A 197 -15.36 -37.94 16.43
N THR A 198 -14.76 -36.91 17.09
CA THR A 198 -14.96 -36.63 18.51
C THR A 198 -15.93 -35.47 18.68
N LYS A 199 -17.04 -35.77 19.36
CA LYS A 199 -18.14 -34.85 19.73
C LYS A 199 -17.66 -33.76 20.70
N PRO A 200 -18.23 -32.53 20.66
CA PRO A 200 -17.98 -31.53 21.67
C PRO A 200 -18.72 -31.82 22.97
N THR A 201 -17.98 -31.78 24.06
CA THR A 201 -18.49 -31.87 25.43
C THR A 201 -19.10 -30.52 25.84
N THR A 202 -20.37 -30.54 26.12
CA THR A 202 -21.13 -29.40 26.72
C THR A 202 -20.69 -29.21 28.16
N PHE A 203 -20.19 -28.03 28.51
CA PHE A 203 -19.90 -27.65 29.89
C PHE A 203 -21.02 -26.77 30.41
N THR A 204 -21.75 -27.27 31.40
CA THR A 204 -22.81 -26.54 32.14
C THR A 204 -22.18 -25.86 33.35
N PRO A 205 -22.31 -24.54 33.59
CA PRO A 205 -21.86 -23.92 34.84
C PRO A 205 -22.89 -24.13 35.95
N ALA A 206 -22.40 -24.64 37.05
CA ALA A 206 -23.14 -24.79 38.29
C ALA A 206 -23.44 -23.43 38.95
N ARG A 207 -24.69 -23.27 39.33
CA ARG A 207 -25.24 -22.17 40.15
C ARG A 207 -24.93 -22.49 41.62
N GLY A 208 -24.16 -21.65 42.30
CA GLY A 208 -23.90 -21.73 43.72
C GLY A 208 -24.31 -20.42 44.40
N GLY A 209 -25.01 -20.58 45.50
CA GLY A 209 -25.75 -19.66 46.31
C GLY A 209 -25.04 -18.51 47.01
#